data_fca7d9eca5d5165efc5c2a4b31c2141b
#
_entry.id   fca7d9eca5d5165efc5c2a4b31c2141b
#
_cell.length_a   1.000
_cell.length_b   1.000
_cell.length_c   1.000
_cell.angle_alpha   90.00
_cell.angle_beta   90.00
_cell.angle_gamma   90.00
#
_symmetry.space_group_name_H-M   'P 1'
#
loop_
_entity.id
_entity.type
_entity.pdbx_description
1 polymer ?
#
loop_
_entity_poly.entity_id
_entity_poly.type
_entity_poly.pdbx_seq_one_letter_code
_entity_poly.pdbx_strand_id
1 'polypeptide(L)'
;GNITKETLFLYGSDKGLKTEYAYDTNGRLKKVTNPLGLANEFSYNTEGRMSSEKDHRGKSTAHTYDPFGRETSVTFPDNTTATVSYGWSEEGTNALYAITRSVTGKPTTKSVYDALNREVRTAETRFNGSFLKTDKIYDSYGRVQKVSRPFAGSSATAWNIYSYDTYDRLTAISEPSGRKTTHGYSGNSITTVEDGISVKRTYDALGNLISVVDPAGTITYNLRPDGQPSSIVAPGNVTTSFGYDGFGRRTSLGDPSSGTTTYA
;
A
#
# COMPACT_ATOMS: atom_id res chain seq x y z
N GLY A 1 -34.42 17.52 -7.68
CA GLY A 1 -34.60 16.64 -8.85
C GLY A 1 -33.26 16.23 -9.42
N ASN A 2 -33.24 15.15 -10.18
CA ASN A 2 -32.02 14.66 -10.81
C ASN A 2 -31.59 15.56 -11.97
N ILE A 3 -30.28 15.74 -12.16
CA ILE A 3 -29.73 16.51 -13.29
C ILE A 3 -29.96 15.71 -14.57
N THR A 4 -30.75 16.23 -15.50
CA THR A 4 -31.04 15.59 -16.79
C THR A 4 -30.12 16.06 -17.91
N LYS A 5 -29.47 17.22 -17.71
CA LYS A 5 -28.59 17.81 -18.71
C LYS A 5 -27.56 18.72 -18.07
N GLU A 6 -26.35 18.61 -18.55
CA GLU A 6 -25.23 19.49 -18.22
C GLU A 6 -24.69 20.11 -19.52
N THR A 7 -24.32 21.38 -19.46
CA THR A 7 -23.74 22.05 -20.63
C THR A 7 -22.47 22.76 -20.21
N LEU A 8 -21.35 22.40 -20.81
CA LEU A 8 -20.06 23.03 -20.64
C LEU A 8 -19.85 24.01 -21.82
N PHE A 9 -19.68 25.30 -21.53
CA PHE A 9 -19.31 26.29 -22.52
C PHE A 9 -17.78 26.43 -22.56
N LEU A 10 -17.22 26.29 -23.76
CA LEU A 10 -15.80 26.56 -23.99
C LEU A 10 -15.60 28.07 -24.21
N TYR A 11 -14.50 28.62 -23.68
CA TYR A 11 -14.16 30.01 -23.86
C TYR A 11 -14.14 30.39 -25.37
N GLY A 12 -14.88 31.43 -25.76
CA GLY A 12 -14.95 31.88 -27.14
C GLY A 12 -15.85 31.06 -28.09
N SER A 13 -16.70 30.18 -27.55
CA SER A 13 -17.67 29.38 -28.34
C SER A 13 -19.09 29.51 -27.79
N ASP A 14 -20.05 29.86 -28.66
CA ASP A 14 -21.49 29.84 -28.34
C ASP A 14 -22.08 28.42 -28.37
N LYS A 15 -21.31 27.41 -28.80
CA LYS A 15 -21.74 26.01 -28.83
C LYS A 15 -21.30 25.30 -27.54
N GLY A 16 -22.25 25.10 -26.64
CA GLY A 16 -22.01 24.30 -25.42
C GLY A 16 -21.91 22.79 -25.72
N LEU A 17 -20.97 22.14 -25.08
CA LEU A 17 -20.86 20.67 -25.06
C LEU A 17 -21.92 20.13 -24.08
N LYS A 18 -22.89 19.35 -24.59
CA LYS A 18 -24.00 18.83 -23.80
C LYS A 18 -23.80 17.39 -23.42
N THR A 19 -23.93 17.10 -22.13
CA THR A 19 -24.06 15.73 -21.59
C THR A 19 -25.49 15.55 -21.10
N GLU A 20 -26.13 14.47 -21.53
CA GLU A 20 -27.54 14.18 -21.18
C GLU A 20 -27.60 12.93 -20.29
N TYR A 21 -28.48 12.97 -19.32
CA TYR A 21 -28.68 11.91 -18.32
C TYR A 21 -30.13 11.44 -18.35
N ALA A 22 -30.34 10.16 -18.46
CA ALA A 22 -31.68 9.55 -18.32
C ALA A 22 -31.70 8.63 -17.10
N TYR A 23 -32.83 8.60 -16.43
CA TYR A 23 -33.04 7.84 -15.20
C TYR A 23 -34.18 6.83 -15.38
N ASP A 24 -34.12 5.76 -14.59
CA ASP A 24 -35.21 4.81 -14.51
C ASP A 24 -36.38 5.35 -13.62
N THR A 25 -37.44 4.57 -13.48
CA THR A 25 -38.61 4.93 -12.69
C THR A 25 -38.34 5.10 -11.20
N ASN A 26 -37.21 4.56 -10.71
CA ASN A 26 -36.74 4.67 -9.33
C ASN A 26 -35.73 5.81 -9.15
N GLY A 27 -35.48 6.62 -10.18
CA GLY A 27 -34.55 7.75 -10.13
C GLY A 27 -33.08 7.37 -10.23
N ARG A 28 -32.76 6.14 -10.64
CA ARG A 28 -31.38 5.68 -10.83
C ARG A 28 -30.91 5.97 -12.24
N LEU A 29 -29.62 6.34 -12.41
CA LEU A 29 -29.03 6.68 -13.70
C LEU A 29 -29.09 5.48 -14.65
N LYS A 30 -29.85 5.59 -15.74
CA LYS A 30 -30.01 4.54 -16.75
C LYS A 30 -29.12 4.74 -17.97
N LYS A 31 -28.84 6.01 -18.33
CA LYS A 31 -28.08 6.33 -19.53
C LYS A 31 -27.37 7.66 -19.39
N VAL A 32 -26.15 7.73 -19.87
CA VAL A 32 -25.38 8.98 -20.04
C VAL A 32 -25.01 9.09 -21.51
N THR A 33 -25.36 10.20 -22.14
CA THR A 33 -24.99 10.51 -23.53
C THR A 33 -24.03 11.71 -23.51
N ASN A 34 -22.84 11.52 -24.04
CA ASN A 34 -21.82 12.56 -24.09
C ASN A 34 -22.10 13.55 -25.26
N PRO A 35 -21.37 14.67 -25.37
CA PRO A 35 -21.57 15.66 -26.43
C PRO A 35 -21.38 15.15 -27.87
N LEU A 36 -20.74 13.99 -28.04
CA LEU A 36 -20.57 13.33 -29.35
C LEU A 36 -21.69 12.35 -29.68
N GLY A 37 -22.74 12.27 -28.83
CA GLY A 37 -23.85 11.34 -29.00
C GLY A 37 -23.54 9.90 -28.60
N LEU A 38 -22.37 9.64 -28.02
CA LEU A 38 -21.99 8.31 -27.56
C LEU A 38 -22.59 8.06 -26.17
N ALA A 39 -23.26 6.91 -26.00
CA ALA A 39 -24.00 6.61 -24.79
C ALA A 39 -23.48 5.39 -24.04
N ASN A 40 -23.38 5.53 -22.72
CA ASN A 40 -23.25 4.41 -21.79
C ASN A 40 -24.60 4.13 -21.13
N GLU A 41 -24.94 2.86 -20.95
CA GLU A 41 -26.19 2.40 -20.36
C GLU A 41 -25.95 1.59 -19.10
N PHE A 42 -26.82 1.73 -18.11
CA PHE A 42 -26.71 1.08 -16.79
C PHE A 42 -28.01 0.34 -16.49
N SER A 43 -27.89 -0.86 -15.95
CA SER A 43 -29.02 -1.67 -15.48
C SER A 43 -28.83 -2.01 -14.00
N TYR A 44 -29.94 -2.25 -13.32
CA TYR A 44 -29.95 -2.52 -11.87
C TYR A 44 -30.76 -3.76 -11.57
N ASN A 45 -30.37 -4.48 -10.53
CA ASN A 45 -31.13 -5.60 -10.03
C ASN A 45 -32.31 -5.13 -9.17
N THR A 46 -33.10 -6.06 -8.64
CA THR A 46 -34.29 -5.81 -7.82
C THR A 46 -33.97 -5.08 -6.52
N GLU A 47 -32.77 -5.25 -5.99
CA GLU A 47 -32.28 -4.59 -4.76
C GLU A 47 -31.68 -3.19 -5.06
N GLY A 48 -31.68 -2.77 -6.32
CA GLY A 48 -31.19 -1.44 -6.73
C GLY A 48 -29.68 -1.34 -6.94
N ARG A 49 -28.95 -2.46 -6.94
CA ARG A 49 -27.51 -2.50 -7.24
C ARG A 49 -27.29 -2.61 -8.75
N MET A 50 -26.23 -2.01 -9.25
CA MET A 50 -25.88 -2.07 -10.68
C MET A 50 -25.62 -3.52 -11.10
N SER A 51 -26.45 -4.04 -11.99
CA SER A 51 -26.29 -5.40 -12.53
C SER A 51 -25.49 -5.45 -13.82
N SER A 52 -25.50 -4.36 -14.59
CA SER A 52 -24.63 -4.23 -15.76
C SER A 52 -24.41 -2.78 -16.17
N GLU A 53 -23.26 -2.55 -16.79
CA GLU A 53 -22.97 -1.35 -17.56
C GLU A 53 -22.61 -1.74 -19.00
N LYS A 54 -23.04 -0.93 -19.98
CA LYS A 54 -22.78 -1.11 -21.39
C LYS A 54 -22.18 0.17 -21.96
N ASP A 55 -21.02 0.06 -22.57
CA ASP A 55 -20.35 1.20 -23.18
C ASP A 55 -20.97 1.55 -24.57
N HIS A 56 -20.58 2.69 -25.11
CA HIS A 56 -21.03 3.18 -26.41
C HIS A 56 -20.67 2.26 -27.61
N ARG A 57 -19.79 1.28 -27.41
CA ARG A 57 -19.40 0.26 -28.41
C ARG A 57 -20.25 -1.01 -28.27
N GLY A 58 -21.20 -1.03 -27.34
CA GLY A 58 -22.02 -2.20 -27.06
C GLY A 58 -21.36 -3.25 -26.19
N LYS A 59 -20.18 -2.96 -25.62
CA LYS A 59 -19.46 -3.85 -24.71
C LYS A 59 -20.07 -3.76 -23.31
N SER A 60 -20.42 -4.91 -22.75
CA SER A 60 -21.09 -5.00 -21.46
C SER A 60 -20.20 -5.59 -20.40
N THR A 61 -20.21 -4.98 -19.20
CA THR A 61 -19.69 -5.56 -17.95
C THR A 61 -20.89 -5.93 -17.09
N ALA A 62 -20.93 -7.14 -16.54
CA ALA A 62 -22.01 -7.62 -15.68
C ALA A 62 -21.51 -7.83 -14.24
N HIS A 63 -22.39 -7.56 -13.28
CA HIS A 63 -22.11 -7.62 -11.85
C HIS A 63 -23.11 -8.53 -11.14
N THR A 64 -22.62 -9.35 -10.22
CA THR A 64 -23.48 -10.15 -9.32
C THR A 64 -23.15 -9.89 -7.87
N TYR A 65 -24.12 -10.12 -7.00
CA TYR A 65 -24.01 -9.80 -5.57
C TYR A 65 -24.54 -10.96 -4.74
N ASP A 66 -24.02 -11.10 -3.52
CA ASP A 66 -24.58 -11.99 -2.52
C ASP A 66 -25.82 -11.38 -1.82
N PRO A 67 -26.54 -12.14 -0.99
CA PRO A 67 -27.70 -11.64 -0.24
C PRO A 67 -27.38 -10.46 0.70
N PHE A 68 -26.14 -10.30 1.10
CA PHE A 68 -25.68 -9.17 1.93
C PHE A 68 -25.31 -7.92 1.12
N GLY A 69 -25.36 -8.01 -0.22
CA GLY A 69 -25.06 -6.92 -1.12
C GLY A 69 -23.60 -6.72 -1.46
N ARG A 70 -22.75 -7.66 -1.12
CA ARG A 70 -21.35 -7.65 -1.51
C ARG A 70 -21.21 -8.17 -2.94
N GLU A 71 -20.40 -7.51 -3.75
CA GLU A 71 -20.12 -7.96 -5.12
C GLU A 71 -19.38 -9.31 -5.09
N THR A 72 -19.88 -10.28 -5.84
CA THR A 72 -19.31 -11.63 -5.90
C THR A 72 -18.72 -11.96 -7.24
N SER A 73 -19.17 -11.31 -8.32
CA SER A 73 -18.57 -11.50 -9.64
C SER A 73 -18.71 -10.27 -10.51
N VAL A 74 -17.67 -10.03 -11.31
CA VAL A 74 -17.68 -9.11 -12.45
C VAL A 74 -17.33 -9.91 -13.69
N THR A 75 -18.18 -9.86 -14.72
CA THR A 75 -17.90 -10.44 -16.05
C THR A 75 -17.59 -9.31 -17.01
N PHE A 76 -16.40 -9.32 -17.58
CA PHE A 76 -15.92 -8.30 -18.50
C PHE A 76 -16.38 -8.57 -19.95
N PRO A 77 -16.31 -7.58 -20.86
CA PRO A 77 -16.74 -7.73 -22.25
C PRO A 77 -16.01 -8.79 -23.06
N ASP A 78 -14.85 -9.23 -22.64
CA ASP A 78 -14.06 -10.32 -23.24
C ASP A 78 -14.41 -11.69 -22.66
N ASN A 79 -15.46 -11.81 -21.85
CA ASN A 79 -15.89 -12.97 -21.08
C ASN A 79 -14.89 -13.44 -20.01
N THR A 80 -13.87 -12.65 -19.69
CA THR A 80 -13.09 -12.91 -18.48
C THR A 80 -13.92 -12.55 -17.23
N THR A 81 -13.63 -13.22 -16.12
CA THR A 81 -14.37 -13.00 -14.87
C THR A 81 -13.42 -12.69 -13.73
N ALA A 82 -13.85 -11.77 -12.86
CA ALA A 82 -13.29 -11.59 -11.53
C ALA A 82 -14.33 -12.03 -10.51
N THR A 83 -13.96 -12.91 -9.57
CA THR A 83 -14.88 -13.43 -8.54
C THR A 83 -14.34 -13.19 -7.15
N VAL A 84 -15.25 -12.94 -6.20
CA VAL A 84 -14.95 -12.86 -4.77
C VAL A 84 -15.93 -13.77 -4.04
N SER A 85 -15.40 -14.70 -3.24
CA SER A 85 -16.22 -15.53 -2.36
C SER A 85 -15.86 -15.34 -0.89
N TYR A 86 -16.87 -15.44 -0.04
CA TYR A 86 -16.76 -15.30 1.41
C TYR A 86 -17.25 -16.59 2.06
N GLY A 87 -16.50 -17.13 3.00
CA GLY A 87 -16.86 -18.37 3.66
C GLY A 87 -16.16 -18.55 5.00
N TRP A 88 -16.69 -19.44 5.82
CA TRP A 88 -16.03 -19.88 7.04
C TRP A 88 -14.73 -20.61 6.71
N SER A 89 -13.74 -20.51 7.55
CA SER A 89 -12.43 -21.15 7.35
C SER A 89 -11.81 -21.51 8.70
N GLU A 90 -11.27 -22.72 8.76
CA GLU A 90 -10.44 -23.21 9.87
C GLU A 90 -8.97 -23.28 9.49
N GLU A 91 -8.60 -22.75 8.33
CA GLU A 91 -7.23 -22.78 7.81
C GLU A 91 -6.37 -21.69 8.42
N GLY A 92 -5.45 -22.05 9.31
CA GLY A 92 -4.55 -21.10 10.00
C GLY A 92 -4.85 -20.99 11.48
N THR A 93 -3.97 -20.31 12.20
CA THR A 93 -4.11 -20.14 13.65
C THR A 93 -5.26 -19.18 13.97
N ASN A 94 -6.25 -19.65 14.73
CA ASN A 94 -7.45 -18.87 15.12
C ASN A 94 -8.29 -18.36 13.93
N ALA A 95 -8.27 -19.07 12.80
CA ALA A 95 -9.04 -18.70 11.61
C ALA A 95 -10.53 -18.75 11.88
N LEU A 96 -11.30 -17.82 11.32
CA LEU A 96 -12.74 -17.76 11.39
C LEU A 96 -13.39 -17.74 10.00
N TYR A 97 -12.91 -16.87 9.10
CA TYR A 97 -13.45 -16.76 7.76
C TYR A 97 -12.37 -16.47 6.73
N ALA A 98 -12.70 -16.68 5.47
CA ALA A 98 -11.82 -16.42 4.34
C ALA A 98 -12.52 -15.63 3.25
N ILE A 99 -11.73 -14.84 2.55
CA ILE A 99 -12.10 -14.16 1.31
C ILE A 99 -11.21 -14.73 0.21
N THR A 100 -11.82 -15.35 -0.79
CA THR A 100 -11.12 -15.88 -1.97
C THR A 100 -11.41 -14.99 -3.17
N ARG A 101 -10.38 -14.58 -3.88
CA ARG A 101 -10.46 -13.78 -5.11
C ARG A 101 -9.82 -14.53 -6.26
N SER A 102 -10.53 -14.60 -7.38
CA SER A 102 -10.06 -15.23 -8.59
C SER A 102 -10.33 -14.32 -9.79
N VAL A 103 -9.38 -14.25 -10.71
CA VAL A 103 -9.52 -13.53 -11.96
C VAL A 103 -9.05 -14.48 -13.07
N THR A 104 -9.82 -14.57 -14.14
CA THR A 104 -9.47 -15.43 -15.29
C THR A 104 -8.03 -15.18 -15.75
N GLY A 105 -7.24 -16.25 -15.85
CA GLY A 105 -5.84 -16.19 -16.27
C GLY A 105 -4.85 -15.66 -15.23
N LYS A 106 -5.29 -15.39 -14.00
CA LYS A 106 -4.41 -14.97 -12.88
C LYS A 106 -4.46 -15.98 -11.73
N PRO A 107 -3.44 -16.02 -10.86
CA PRO A 107 -3.48 -16.81 -9.65
C PRO A 107 -4.69 -16.43 -8.75
N THR A 108 -5.31 -17.45 -8.17
CA THR A 108 -6.33 -17.25 -7.14
C THR A 108 -5.64 -16.89 -5.83
N THR A 109 -6.14 -15.86 -5.16
CA THR A 109 -5.67 -15.44 -3.83
C THR A 109 -6.73 -15.72 -2.76
N LYS A 110 -6.28 -16.11 -1.57
CA LYS A 110 -7.14 -16.36 -0.41
C LYS A 110 -6.54 -15.65 0.78
N SER A 111 -7.34 -14.80 1.44
CA SER A 111 -7.00 -14.18 2.72
C SER A 111 -7.91 -14.76 3.81
N VAL A 112 -7.32 -15.21 4.89
CA VAL A 112 -8.01 -15.81 6.03
C VAL A 112 -7.90 -14.90 7.24
N TYR A 113 -8.99 -14.73 7.95
CA TYR A 113 -9.11 -13.78 9.06
C TYR A 113 -9.58 -14.47 10.33
N ASP A 114 -9.15 -13.96 11.47
CA ASP A 114 -9.61 -14.36 12.79
C ASP A 114 -10.89 -13.59 13.23
N ALA A 115 -11.35 -13.89 14.45
CA ALA A 115 -12.53 -13.25 15.03
C ALA A 115 -12.38 -11.73 15.29
N LEU A 116 -11.15 -11.22 15.34
CA LEU A 116 -10.84 -9.80 15.47
C LEU A 116 -10.61 -9.12 14.11
N ASN A 117 -10.96 -9.80 13.01
CA ASN A 117 -10.76 -9.31 11.64
C ASN A 117 -9.28 -9.07 11.26
N ARG A 118 -8.33 -9.78 11.90
CA ARG A 118 -6.92 -9.72 11.57
C ARG A 118 -6.59 -10.84 10.58
N GLU A 119 -5.78 -10.52 9.56
CA GLU A 119 -5.36 -11.50 8.56
C GLU A 119 -4.34 -12.48 9.18
N VAL A 120 -4.73 -13.75 9.31
CA VAL A 120 -3.91 -14.82 9.89
C VAL A 120 -3.24 -15.70 8.83
N ARG A 121 -3.72 -15.71 7.59
CA ARG A 121 -3.12 -16.41 6.46
C ARG A 121 -3.40 -15.71 5.17
N THR A 122 -2.41 -15.64 4.30
CA THR A 122 -2.56 -15.40 2.86
C THR A 122 -2.17 -16.65 2.09
N ALA A 123 -2.83 -16.90 0.97
CA ALA A 123 -2.51 -18.01 0.08
C ALA A 123 -2.70 -17.59 -1.38
N GLU A 124 -1.83 -18.06 -2.26
CA GLU A 124 -1.87 -17.80 -3.70
C GLU A 124 -1.63 -19.09 -4.48
N THR A 125 -2.44 -19.35 -5.52
CA THR A 125 -2.27 -20.54 -6.34
C THR A 125 -1.00 -20.46 -7.19
N ARG A 126 -0.26 -21.58 -7.23
CA ARG A 126 0.89 -21.82 -8.10
C ARG A 126 0.45 -22.45 -9.40
N PHE A 127 1.37 -22.55 -10.38
CA PHE A 127 1.12 -23.20 -11.67
C PHE A 127 0.63 -24.66 -11.57
N ASN A 128 1.01 -25.38 -10.50
CA ASN A 128 0.58 -26.77 -10.27
C ASN A 128 -0.75 -26.89 -9.52
N GLY A 129 -1.47 -25.76 -9.31
CA GLY A 129 -2.74 -25.72 -8.60
C GLY A 129 -2.64 -25.75 -7.06
N SER A 130 -1.45 -25.96 -6.48
CA SER A 130 -1.26 -25.88 -5.04
C SER A 130 -1.19 -24.43 -4.56
N PHE A 131 -1.49 -24.20 -3.27
CA PHE A 131 -1.34 -22.87 -2.68
C PHE A 131 0.05 -22.68 -2.06
N LEU A 132 0.65 -21.53 -2.32
CA LEU A 132 1.74 -20.97 -1.54
C LEU A 132 1.14 -20.10 -0.44
N LYS A 133 1.43 -20.40 0.81
CA LYS A 133 0.79 -19.81 2.00
C LYS A 133 1.80 -19.03 2.82
N THR A 134 1.32 -17.99 3.49
CA THR A 134 2.07 -17.25 4.52
C THR A 134 1.15 -17.06 5.72
N ASP A 135 1.61 -17.47 6.90
CA ASP A 135 0.87 -17.35 8.15
C ASP A 135 1.37 -16.20 9.00
N LYS A 136 0.46 -15.55 9.70
CA LYS A 136 0.72 -14.55 10.73
C LYS A 136 0.14 -14.98 12.06
N ILE A 137 0.91 -14.80 13.12
CA ILE A 137 0.48 -15.02 14.50
C ILE A 137 0.62 -13.69 15.24
N TYR A 138 -0.38 -13.35 16.03
CA TYR A 138 -0.43 -12.14 16.82
C TYR A 138 -0.24 -12.44 18.29
N ASP A 139 0.36 -11.52 19.03
CA ASP A 139 0.44 -11.58 20.49
C ASP A 139 -0.88 -11.13 21.16
N SER A 140 -0.93 -11.18 22.49
CA SER A 140 -2.11 -10.77 23.26
C SER A 140 -2.46 -9.29 23.14
N TYR A 141 -1.53 -8.46 22.69
CA TYR A 141 -1.74 -7.02 22.42
C TYR A 141 -2.20 -6.75 20.98
N GLY A 142 -2.29 -7.79 20.12
CA GLY A 142 -2.68 -7.66 18.72
C GLY A 142 -1.53 -7.28 17.78
N ARG A 143 -0.28 -7.28 18.26
CA ARG A 143 0.91 -7.03 17.42
C ARG A 143 1.34 -8.31 16.72
N VAL A 144 1.93 -8.20 15.54
CA VAL A 144 2.46 -9.35 14.81
C VAL A 144 3.63 -9.98 15.58
N GLN A 145 3.43 -11.18 16.13
CA GLN A 145 4.46 -11.93 16.84
C GLN A 145 5.32 -12.78 15.91
N LYS A 146 4.69 -13.41 14.89
CA LYS A 146 5.39 -14.28 13.94
C LYS A 146 4.80 -14.13 12.54
N VAL A 147 5.66 -14.17 11.53
CA VAL A 147 5.28 -14.31 10.11
C VAL A 147 6.05 -15.47 9.53
N SER A 148 5.37 -16.44 8.92
CA SER A 148 6.04 -17.57 8.31
C SER A 148 6.77 -17.18 7.02
N ARG A 149 7.81 -17.91 6.68
CA ARG A 149 8.28 -17.96 5.29
C ARG A 149 7.18 -18.63 4.45
N PRO A 150 7.07 -18.30 3.14
CA PRO A 150 6.10 -18.95 2.27
C PRO A 150 6.27 -20.48 2.27
N PHE A 151 5.16 -21.24 2.37
CA PHE A 151 5.16 -22.69 2.43
C PHE A 151 3.99 -23.29 1.62
N ALA A 152 4.16 -24.51 1.13
CA ALA A 152 3.12 -25.22 0.35
C ALA A 152 2.45 -26.35 1.15
N GLY A 153 3.04 -26.80 2.26
CA GLY A 153 2.53 -27.89 3.11
C GLY A 153 1.29 -27.54 3.94
N SER A 154 0.95 -28.36 4.91
CA SER A 154 -0.16 -28.15 5.84
C SER A 154 0.13 -27.07 6.88
N SER A 155 1.41 -26.95 7.30
CA SER A 155 1.85 -26.00 8.35
C SER A 155 3.19 -25.36 7.99
N ALA A 156 3.41 -24.14 8.50
CA ALA A 156 4.67 -23.43 8.39
C ALA A 156 5.72 -24.03 9.34
N THR A 157 6.95 -24.17 8.86
CA THR A 157 8.10 -24.68 9.64
C THR A 157 9.16 -23.61 9.90
N ALA A 158 9.13 -22.50 9.16
CA ALA A 158 10.12 -21.42 9.20
C ALA A 158 9.45 -20.08 9.47
N TRP A 159 9.89 -19.35 10.49
CA TRP A 159 9.23 -18.16 11.00
C TRP A 159 10.21 -17.01 11.23
N ASN A 160 9.84 -15.83 10.80
CA ASN A 160 10.37 -14.59 11.36
C ASN A 160 9.63 -14.30 12.66
N ILE A 161 10.36 -14.03 13.74
CA ILE A 161 9.82 -13.76 15.08
C ILE A 161 10.12 -12.32 15.45
N TYR A 162 9.09 -11.59 15.90
CA TYR A 162 9.16 -10.19 16.26
C TYR A 162 9.00 -10.03 17.77
N SER A 163 9.83 -9.22 18.38
CA SER A 163 9.75 -8.87 19.80
C SER A 163 9.56 -7.36 19.97
N TYR A 164 8.86 -6.98 21.02
CA TYR A 164 8.51 -5.58 21.27
C TYR A 164 8.80 -5.19 22.72
N ASP A 165 9.01 -3.91 22.96
CA ASP A 165 9.07 -3.36 24.32
C ASP A 165 7.68 -2.99 24.85
N THR A 166 7.65 -2.43 26.06
CA THR A 166 6.42 -1.97 26.74
C THR A 166 5.77 -0.75 26.08
N TYR A 167 6.45 -0.10 25.14
CA TYR A 167 5.96 1.04 24.37
C TYR A 167 5.56 0.64 22.93
N ASP A 168 5.39 -0.66 22.67
CA ASP A 168 5.04 -1.24 21.37
C ASP A 168 6.09 -1.03 20.26
N ARG A 169 7.33 -0.65 20.62
CA ARG A 169 8.40 -0.48 19.65
C ARG A 169 9.08 -1.84 19.39
N LEU A 170 9.39 -2.13 18.13
CA LEU A 170 10.07 -3.35 17.71
C LEU A 170 11.49 -3.41 18.30
N THR A 171 11.81 -4.44 19.09
CA THR A 171 13.13 -4.61 19.71
C THR A 171 13.97 -5.70 19.05
N ALA A 172 13.34 -6.69 18.41
CA ALA A 172 14.09 -7.71 17.69
C ALA A 172 13.27 -8.35 16.56
N ILE A 173 14.01 -8.76 15.51
CA ILE A 173 13.56 -9.69 14.47
C ILE A 173 14.53 -10.87 14.47
N SER A 174 14.00 -12.09 14.64
CA SER A 174 14.79 -13.32 14.52
C SER A 174 14.31 -14.09 13.29
N GLU A 175 15.22 -14.44 12.40
CA GLU A 175 14.93 -15.16 11.16
C GLU A 175 15.20 -16.67 11.31
N PRO A 176 14.58 -17.54 10.48
CA PRO A 176 14.85 -18.98 10.47
C PRO A 176 16.31 -19.34 10.14
N SER A 177 17.01 -18.46 9.45
CA SER A 177 18.45 -18.60 9.14
C SER A 177 19.36 -18.49 10.37
N GLY A 178 18.82 -18.06 11.52
CA GLY A 178 19.59 -17.69 12.71
C GLY A 178 20.00 -16.22 12.72
N ARG A 179 19.79 -15.47 11.64
CA ARG A 179 20.05 -14.03 11.58
C ARG A 179 19.15 -13.31 12.57
N LYS A 180 19.72 -12.36 13.30
CA LYS A 180 18.99 -11.55 14.27
C LYS A 180 19.31 -10.07 14.09
N THR A 181 18.25 -9.27 13.95
CA THR A 181 18.35 -7.82 14.01
C THR A 181 17.75 -7.34 15.32
N THR A 182 18.43 -6.47 16.05
CA THR A 182 17.92 -5.87 17.29
C THR A 182 17.89 -4.36 17.19
N HIS A 183 16.93 -3.76 17.90
CA HIS A 183 16.75 -2.32 17.99
C HIS A 183 16.73 -1.90 19.46
N GLY A 184 17.65 -1.02 19.83
CA GLY A 184 17.70 -0.38 21.13
C GLY A 184 17.30 1.09 21.03
N TYR A 185 16.50 1.57 21.96
CA TYR A 185 15.97 2.94 21.99
C TYR A 185 16.50 3.65 23.23
N SER A 186 17.12 4.82 23.06
CA SER A 186 17.65 5.62 24.17
C SER A 186 17.54 7.11 23.84
N GLY A 187 16.66 7.84 24.53
CA GLY A 187 16.34 9.24 24.20
C GLY A 187 15.88 9.34 22.73
N ASN A 188 16.51 10.23 21.98
CA ASN A 188 16.26 10.38 20.53
C ASN A 188 17.19 9.52 19.66
N SER A 189 17.77 8.44 20.19
CA SER A 189 18.64 7.56 19.42
C SER A 189 18.05 6.18 19.26
N ILE A 190 18.28 5.59 18.08
CA ILE A 190 17.96 4.20 17.77
C ILE A 190 19.27 3.50 17.41
N THR A 191 19.61 2.43 18.12
CA THR A 191 20.73 1.56 17.80
C THR A 191 20.21 0.29 17.17
N THR A 192 20.60 -0.01 15.93
CA THR A 192 20.30 -1.26 15.24
C THR A 192 21.55 -2.11 15.21
N VAL A 193 21.45 -3.38 15.64
CA VAL A 193 22.52 -4.36 15.51
C VAL A 193 22.05 -5.49 14.59
N GLU A 194 22.82 -5.76 13.55
CA GLU A 194 22.56 -6.80 12.57
C GLU A 194 23.88 -7.51 12.25
N ASP A 195 23.91 -8.84 12.42
CA ASP A 195 25.09 -9.68 12.20
C ASP A 195 26.36 -9.15 12.93
N GLY A 196 26.17 -8.60 14.15
CA GLY A 196 27.25 -8.01 14.94
C GLY A 196 27.63 -6.58 14.56
N ILE A 197 27.11 -6.04 13.47
CA ILE A 197 27.36 -4.65 13.06
C ILE A 197 26.34 -3.75 13.76
N SER A 198 26.86 -2.77 14.53
CA SER A 198 26.03 -1.81 15.25
C SER A 198 25.99 -0.47 14.50
N VAL A 199 24.80 0.03 14.27
CA VAL A 199 24.58 1.37 13.68
C VAL A 199 23.66 2.16 14.60
N LYS A 200 24.18 3.26 15.17
CA LYS A 200 23.39 4.19 16.00
C LYS A 200 23.01 5.41 15.18
N ARG A 201 21.74 5.71 15.15
CA ARG A 201 21.17 6.93 14.55
C ARG A 201 20.63 7.82 15.65
N THR A 202 20.97 9.12 15.61
CA THR A 202 20.48 10.11 16.55
C THR A 202 19.72 11.18 15.78
N TYR A 203 18.58 11.59 16.37
CA TYR A 203 17.66 12.53 15.76
C TYR A 203 17.56 13.79 16.63
N ASP A 204 17.19 14.93 16.05
CA ASP A 204 16.83 16.13 16.80
C ASP A 204 15.40 16.04 17.36
N ALA A 205 14.93 17.09 18.05
CA ALA A 205 13.59 17.15 18.60
C ALA A 205 12.48 17.20 17.52
N LEU A 206 12.80 17.53 16.28
CA LEU A 206 11.88 17.57 15.14
C LEU A 206 11.87 16.25 14.37
N GLY A 207 12.70 15.27 14.76
CA GLY A 207 12.82 13.97 14.10
C GLY A 207 13.79 13.95 12.92
N ASN A 208 14.59 14.99 12.69
CA ASN A 208 15.60 15.00 11.64
C ASN A 208 16.83 14.21 12.09
N LEU A 209 17.44 13.45 11.18
CA LEU A 209 18.66 12.70 11.45
C LEU A 209 19.85 13.68 11.58
N ILE A 210 20.53 13.68 12.73
CA ILE A 210 21.67 14.53 13.02
C ILE A 210 22.99 13.78 13.15
N SER A 211 22.96 12.45 13.39
CA SER A 211 24.19 11.67 13.45
C SER A 211 23.93 10.20 13.15
N VAL A 212 24.90 9.57 12.46
CA VAL A 212 25.00 8.12 12.28
C VAL A 212 26.38 7.70 12.76
N VAL A 213 26.41 6.70 13.64
CA VAL A 213 27.65 6.07 14.15
C VAL A 213 27.63 4.61 13.78
N ASP A 214 28.67 4.15 13.09
CA ASP A 214 28.89 2.76 12.73
C ASP A 214 30.37 2.38 12.97
N PRO A 215 30.81 1.14 12.70
CA PRO A 215 32.21 0.75 12.86
C PRO A 215 33.22 1.52 12.00
N ALA A 216 32.78 2.16 10.91
CA ALA A 216 33.65 2.97 10.06
C ALA A 216 33.84 4.39 10.60
N GLY A 217 32.97 4.85 11.53
CA GLY A 217 33.09 6.12 12.20
C GLY A 217 31.75 6.85 12.37
N THR A 218 31.84 8.18 12.47
CA THR A 218 30.66 9.02 12.69
C THR A 218 30.42 9.93 11.49
N ILE A 219 29.17 9.96 11.01
CA ILE A 219 28.67 10.96 10.09
C ILE A 219 27.81 11.93 10.89
N THR A 220 28.06 13.23 10.78
CA THR A 220 27.27 14.28 11.43
C THR A 220 26.59 15.15 10.38
N TYR A 221 25.32 15.41 10.56
CA TYR A 221 24.50 16.27 9.73
C TYR A 221 24.24 17.58 10.46
N ASN A 222 24.82 18.68 10.00
CA ASN A 222 24.51 20.01 10.49
C ASN A 222 23.33 20.54 9.69
N LEU A 223 22.22 20.79 10.38
CA LEU A 223 20.98 21.18 9.72
C LEU A 223 20.70 22.67 9.90
N ARG A 224 20.03 23.24 8.96
CA ARG A 224 19.41 24.55 9.01
C ARG A 224 18.08 24.47 9.79
N PRO A 225 17.50 25.59 10.24
CA PRO A 225 16.18 25.60 10.89
C PRO A 225 15.05 25.01 10.02
N ASP A 226 15.19 24.99 8.70
CA ASP A 226 14.25 24.40 7.75
C ASP A 226 14.44 22.88 7.57
N GLY A 227 15.40 22.27 8.30
CA GLY A 227 15.70 20.83 8.24
C GLY A 227 16.65 20.44 7.09
N GLN A 228 17.03 21.38 6.22
CA GLN A 228 17.98 21.08 5.14
C GLN A 228 19.42 21.04 5.67
N PRO A 229 20.31 20.14 5.16
CA PRO A 229 21.69 20.07 5.61
C PRO A 229 22.49 21.31 5.17
N SER A 230 23.13 22.00 6.10
CA SER A 230 24.13 23.03 5.81
C SER A 230 25.50 22.41 5.56
N SER A 231 25.80 21.29 6.25
CA SER A 231 26.98 20.48 5.98
C SER A 231 26.81 19.03 6.46
N ILE A 232 27.57 18.14 5.86
CA ILE A 232 27.73 16.74 6.28
C ILE A 232 29.20 16.50 6.55
N VAL A 233 29.51 16.04 7.75
CA VAL A 233 30.87 15.68 8.16
C VAL A 233 30.98 14.17 8.22
N ALA A 234 31.81 13.58 7.37
CA ALA A 234 32.13 12.17 7.34
C ALA A 234 33.36 11.84 8.20
N PRO A 235 33.66 10.55 8.49
CA PRO A 235 34.87 10.13 9.18
C PRO A 235 36.13 10.76 8.56
N GLY A 236 37.09 11.12 9.42
CA GLY A 236 38.30 11.84 8.97
C GLY A 236 38.09 13.35 8.79
N ASN A 237 36.98 13.91 9.30
CA ASN A 237 36.60 15.33 9.16
C ASN A 237 36.41 15.80 7.71
N VAL A 238 36.05 14.86 6.84
CA VAL A 238 35.72 15.16 5.44
C VAL A 238 34.34 15.85 5.39
N THR A 239 34.34 17.12 4.97
CA THR A 239 33.14 17.95 5.05
C THR A 239 32.62 18.29 3.66
N THR A 240 31.36 17.93 3.41
CA THR A 240 30.56 18.42 2.27
C THR A 240 29.65 19.54 2.75
N SER A 241 29.67 20.69 2.08
CA SER A 241 28.88 21.88 2.45
C SER A 241 27.82 22.22 1.40
N PHE A 242 26.72 22.83 1.84
CA PHE A 242 25.60 23.20 0.97
C PHE A 242 25.18 24.64 1.23
N GLY A 243 25.06 25.42 0.14
CA GLY A 243 24.51 26.77 0.16
C GLY A 243 23.09 26.79 -0.42
N TYR A 244 22.27 27.71 0.10
CA TYR A 244 20.88 27.86 -0.33
C TYR A 244 20.49 29.31 -0.45
N ASP A 245 19.57 29.63 -1.34
CA ASP A 245 18.95 30.95 -1.42
C ASP A 245 17.84 31.14 -0.35
N GLY A 246 17.23 32.32 -0.33
CA GLY A 246 16.15 32.66 0.60
C GLY A 246 14.86 31.85 0.40
N PHE A 247 14.73 31.12 -0.70
CA PHE A 247 13.61 30.24 -1.01
C PHE A 247 13.91 28.77 -0.71
N GLY A 248 15.10 28.46 -0.15
CA GLY A 248 15.52 27.09 0.17
C GLY A 248 16.02 26.30 -1.05
N ARG A 249 16.26 26.92 -2.19
CA ARG A 249 16.85 26.28 -3.37
C ARG A 249 18.37 26.23 -3.22
N ARG A 250 18.99 25.07 -3.57
CA ARG A 250 20.45 24.91 -3.45
C ARG A 250 21.16 25.79 -4.43
N THR A 251 22.08 26.62 -3.93
CA THR A 251 22.92 27.52 -4.74
C THR A 251 24.38 27.08 -4.83
N SER A 252 24.85 26.24 -3.89
CA SER A 252 26.19 25.68 -3.98
C SER A 252 26.32 24.32 -3.31
N LEU A 253 27.30 23.56 -3.76
CA LEU A 253 27.80 22.32 -3.19
C LEU A 253 29.31 22.40 -3.09
N GLY A 254 29.85 22.38 -1.89
CA GLY A 254 31.28 22.22 -1.62
C GLY A 254 31.61 20.77 -1.36
N ASP A 255 32.34 20.13 -2.27
CA ASP A 255 32.77 18.74 -2.15
C ASP A 255 34.28 18.70 -1.88
N PRO A 256 34.75 17.95 -0.87
CA PRO A 256 36.17 17.95 -0.47
C PRO A 256 37.11 17.37 -1.54
N SER A 257 36.59 16.57 -2.48
CA SER A 257 37.39 15.94 -3.53
C SER A 257 37.31 16.66 -4.89
N SER A 258 36.19 17.29 -5.20
CA SER A 258 35.90 17.91 -6.51
C SER A 258 35.79 19.44 -6.46
N GLY A 259 35.87 20.05 -5.26
CA GLY A 259 35.75 21.50 -5.08
C GLY A 259 34.30 21.98 -4.99
N THR A 260 34.07 23.24 -5.34
CA THR A 260 32.74 23.86 -5.20
C THR A 260 32.03 23.97 -6.56
N THR A 261 30.80 23.46 -6.61
CA THR A 261 29.87 23.63 -7.73
C THR A 261 28.82 24.67 -7.34
N THR A 262 28.53 25.64 -8.22
CA THR A 262 27.47 26.63 -8.04
C THR A 262 26.31 26.36 -8.99
N TYR A 263 25.09 26.65 -8.52
CA TYR A 263 23.86 26.50 -9.27
C TYR A 263 23.20 27.86 -9.45
N ALA A 264 22.70 28.13 -10.65
CA ALA A 264 22.01 29.37 -11.01
C ALA A 264 20.48 29.19 -10.97
#